data_8731da59f293035751d9b762b10503ba
#
_entry.id   8731da59f293035751d9b762b10503ba
#
_cell.length_a   1.000
_cell.length_b   1.000
_cell.length_c   1.000
_cell.angle_alpha   90.00
_cell.angle_beta   90.00
_cell.angle_gamma   90.00
#
_symmetry.space_group_name_H-M   'P 1'
#
loop_
_entity.id
_entity.type
_entity.pdbx_description
1 polymer ?
#
loop_
_entity_poly.entity_id
_entity_poly.type
_entity_poly.pdbx_seq_one_letter_code
_entity_poly.pdbx_strand_id
1 'polypeptide(L)'
;AKILYPETEISKTQASNLETPKAETKNILDAATAGATDGLKLALNVGAMLLAFISLVAMLDWMLGGIGSLMGFDGLSLSYLFGLFFYPLSWCMGVDSADLMTFGQLLGTKVAINEFVAFVDLGAASATMSPRSTAIATYALCGFANFSSIGIQIGGISSIAPQRRSELAMI
;
A
#
# COMPACT_ATOMS: atom_id res chain seq x y z
N ALA A 1 1.13 -17.42 -1.93
CA ALA A 1 1.55 -17.25 -3.33
C ALA A 1 1.55 -18.60 -4.07
N LYS A 2 2.34 -19.60 -3.68
CA LYS A 2 2.46 -20.92 -4.39
C LYS A 2 1.15 -21.73 -4.47
N ILE A 3 0.16 -21.47 -3.63
CA ILE A 3 -1.16 -22.11 -3.67
C ILE A 3 -2.02 -21.50 -4.78
N LEU A 4 -1.94 -20.18 -4.95
CA LEU A 4 -2.72 -19.44 -5.95
C LEU A 4 -2.04 -19.43 -7.32
N TYR A 5 -0.71 -19.41 -7.31
CA TYR A 5 0.12 -19.40 -8.51
C TYR A 5 1.25 -20.43 -8.33
N PRO A 6 1.03 -21.70 -8.75
CA PRO A 6 2.01 -22.76 -8.58
C PRO A 6 3.23 -22.51 -9.47
N GLU A 7 4.40 -22.79 -8.92
CA GLU A 7 5.68 -22.69 -9.63
C GLU A 7 5.78 -23.79 -10.69
N THR A 8 5.93 -23.42 -11.94
CA THR A 8 6.03 -24.33 -13.08
C THR A 8 7.47 -24.52 -13.56
N GLU A 9 8.39 -23.69 -13.08
CA GLU A 9 9.80 -23.71 -13.45
C GLU A 9 10.70 -24.00 -12.25
N ILE A 10 11.86 -24.61 -12.50
CA ILE A 10 12.87 -24.83 -11.48
C ILE A 10 13.57 -23.49 -11.20
N SER A 11 13.46 -23.01 -9.97
CA SER A 11 14.09 -21.74 -9.57
C SER A 11 15.60 -21.80 -9.76
N LYS A 12 16.17 -20.81 -10.45
CA LYS A 12 17.64 -20.63 -10.61
C LYS A 12 18.33 -20.35 -9.28
N THR A 13 17.59 -20.05 -8.23
CA THR A 13 18.09 -19.74 -6.88
C THR A 13 17.89 -20.90 -5.90
N GLN A 14 17.71 -22.14 -6.36
CA GLN A 14 17.76 -23.29 -5.45
C GLN A 14 19.16 -23.42 -4.83
N ALA A 15 19.17 -23.81 -3.55
CA ALA A 15 20.38 -23.82 -2.70
C ALA A 15 21.60 -24.58 -3.26
N SER A 16 21.38 -25.49 -4.22
CA SER A 16 22.44 -26.24 -4.93
C SER A 16 23.12 -25.43 -6.06
N ASN A 17 22.53 -24.31 -6.52
CA ASN A 17 22.97 -23.54 -7.69
C ASN A 17 23.08 -22.05 -7.42
N LEU A 18 23.36 -21.65 -6.17
CA LEU A 18 23.59 -20.25 -5.82
C LEU A 18 24.96 -19.81 -6.37
N GLU A 19 24.99 -19.46 -7.65
CA GLU A 19 26.05 -18.57 -8.14
C GLU A 19 25.75 -17.17 -7.61
N THR A 20 26.58 -16.69 -6.67
CA THR A 20 26.53 -15.30 -6.26
C THR A 20 26.81 -14.41 -7.47
N PRO A 21 25.86 -13.55 -7.89
CA PRO A 21 26.12 -12.65 -9.02
C PRO A 21 27.36 -11.83 -8.71
N LYS A 22 28.32 -11.83 -9.64
CA LYS A 22 29.52 -11.00 -9.51
C LYS A 22 29.08 -9.54 -9.56
N ALA A 23 29.53 -8.76 -8.58
CA ALA A 23 29.31 -7.33 -8.59
C ALA A 23 29.91 -6.72 -9.87
N GLU A 24 29.09 -6.02 -10.65
CA GLU A 24 29.55 -5.33 -11.87
C GLU A 24 30.40 -4.09 -11.54
N THR A 25 30.45 -3.70 -10.27
CA THR A 25 31.16 -2.51 -9.77
C THR A 25 32.64 -2.78 -9.54
N LYS A 26 33.50 -1.84 -9.99
CA LYS A 26 34.95 -1.99 -9.97
C LYS A 26 35.59 -1.65 -8.64
N ASN A 27 34.97 -0.81 -7.83
CA ASN A 27 35.46 -0.38 -6.52
C ASN A 27 34.31 0.14 -5.63
N ILE A 28 34.63 0.45 -4.38
CA ILE A 28 33.63 0.90 -3.38
C ILE A 28 32.94 2.20 -3.79
N LEU A 29 33.64 3.15 -4.41
CA LEU A 29 33.06 4.41 -4.87
C LEU A 29 32.10 4.19 -6.05
N ASP A 30 32.47 3.30 -6.97
CA ASP A 30 31.62 2.90 -8.08
C ASP A 30 30.35 2.19 -7.58
N ALA A 31 30.47 1.30 -6.61
CA ALA A 31 29.34 0.65 -5.97
C ALA A 31 28.43 1.67 -5.26
N ALA A 32 28.99 2.64 -4.54
CA ALA A 32 28.23 3.68 -3.85
C ALA A 32 27.49 4.59 -4.83
N THR A 33 28.14 5.00 -5.93
CA THR A 33 27.49 5.85 -6.95
C THR A 33 26.41 5.11 -7.73
N ALA A 34 26.65 3.86 -8.10
CA ALA A 34 25.64 3.01 -8.74
C ALA A 34 24.43 2.82 -7.82
N GLY A 35 24.66 2.43 -6.56
CA GLY A 35 23.58 2.26 -5.58
C GLY A 35 22.79 3.53 -5.30
N ALA A 36 23.45 4.69 -5.20
CA ALA A 36 22.77 5.98 -5.04
C ALA A 36 21.92 6.34 -6.25
N THR A 37 22.40 6.08 -7.46
CA THR A 37 21.65 6.32 -8.71
C THR A 37 20.41 5.43 -8.81
N ASP A 38 20.56 4.15 -8.51
CA ASP A 38 19.45 3.19 -8.57
C ASP A 38 18.42 3.45 -7.46
N GLY A 39 18.90 3.80 -6.26
CA GLY A 39 18.04 4.22 -5.16
C GLY A 39 17.23 5.48 -5.48
N LEU A 40 17.85 6.48 -6.12
CA LEU A 40 17.15 7.69 -6.54
C LEU A 40 16.08 7.40 -7.59
N LYS A 41 16.39 6.59 -8.61
CA LYS A 41 15.41 6.16 -9.63
C LYS A 41 14.22 5.44 -8.99
N LEU A 42 14.50 4.52 -8.05
CA LEU A 42 13.45 3.81 -7.32
C LEU A 42 12.58 4.76 -6.50
N ALA A 43 13.19 5.68 -5.77
CA ALA A 43 12.47 6.67 -4.95
C ALA A 43 11.57 7.58 -5.81
N LEU A 44 12.07 8.04 -6.95
CA LEU A 44 11.28 8.86 -7.90
C LEU A 44 10.10 8.06 -8.49
N ASN A 45 10.31 6.80 -8.86
CA ASN A 45 9.25 5.94 -9.38
C ASN A 45 8.17 5.68 -8.32
N VAL A 46 8.55 5.37 -7.09
CA VAL A 46 7.63 5.18 -5.97
C VAL A 46 6.87 6.48 -5.69
N GLY A 47 7.55 7.62 -5.63
CA GLY A 47 6.93 8.93 -5.43
C GLY A 47 5.90 9.27 -6.52
N ALA A 48 6.23 9.02 -7.78
CA ALA A 48 5.33 9.23 -8.91
C ALA A 48 4.07 8.35 -8.83
N MET A 49 4.24 7.06 -8.46
CA MET A 49 3.11 6.14 -8.27
C MET A 49 2.22 6.56 -7.11
N LEU A 50 2.79 6.95 -5.98
CA LEU A 50 2.01 7.47 -4.84
C LEU A 50 1.20 8.71 -5.23
N LEU A 51 1.81 9.67 -5.92
CA LEU A 51 1.13 10.87 -6.42
C LEU A 51 -0.04 10.52 -7.33
N ALA A 52 0.15 9.60 -8.27
CA ALA A 52 -0.89 9.16 -9.20
C ALA A 52 -2.07 8.52 -8.46
N PHE A 53 -1.81 7.62 -7.51
CA PHE A 53 -2.86 6.95 -6.75
C PHE A 53 -3.60 7.90 -5.81
N ILE A 54 -2.89 8.77 -5.08
CA ILE A 54 -3.52 9.78 -4.22
C ILE A 54 -4.41 10.71 -5.05
N SER A 55 -3.96 11.14 -6.23
CA SER A 55 -4.74 11.98 -7.13
C SER A 55 -5.98 11.27 -7.66
N LEU A 56 -5.88 9.97 -7.96
CA LEU A 56 -7.02 9.15 -8.39
C LEU A 56 -8.07 9.03 -7.27
N VAL A 57 -7.63 8.76 -6.04
CA VAL A 57 -8.54 8.68 -4.89
C VAL A 57 -9.21 10.03 -4.63
N ALA A 58 -8.44 11.15 -4.68
CA ALA A 58 -8.99 12.50 -4.53
C ALA A 58 -10.04 12.83 -5.62
N MET A 59 -9.80 12.38 -6.85
CA MET A 59 -10.76 12.53 -7.95
C MET A 59 -12.05 11.74 -7.67
N LEU A 60 -11.93 10.50 -7.19
CA LEU A 60 -13.10 9.69 -6.81
C LEU A 60 -13.87 10.32 -5.65
N ASP A 61 -13.19 10.83 -4.64
CA ASP A 61 -13.81 11.53 -3.51
C ASP A 61 -14.54 12.80 -3.96
N TRP A 62 -13.98 13.56 -4.89
CA TRP A 62 -14.63 14.72 -5.47
C TRP A 62 -15.92 14.33 -6.23
N MET A 63 -15.87 13.25 -7.01
CA MET A 63 -17.04 12.73 -7.72
C MET A 63 -18.12 12.23 -6.75
N LEU A 64 -17.75 11.46 -5.73
CA LEU A 64 -18.65 10.96 -4.69
C LEU A 64 -19.27 12.11 -3.90
N GLY A 65 -18.50 13.13 -3.54
CA GLY A 65 -19.00 14.33 -2.87
C GLY A 65 -20.02 15.09 -3.72
N GLY A 66 -19.80 15.18 -5.04
CA GLY A 66 -20.77 15.76 -5.97
C GLY A 66 -22.08 14.96 -6.04
N ILE A 67 -22.01 13.63 -6.10
CA ILE A 67 -23.19 12.76 -6.04
C ILE A 67 -23.90 12.87 -4.68
N GLY A 68 -23.12 12.88 -3.59
CA GLY A 68 -23.64 13.02 -2.24
C GLY A 68 -24.44 14.31 -2.06
N SER A 69 -23.91 15.44 -2.52
CA SER A 69 -24.60 16.73 -2.42
C SER A 69 -25.91 16.78 -3.22
N LEU A 70 -25.97 16.13 -4.40
CA LEU A 70 -27.20 15.98 -5.18
C LEU A 70 -28.25 15.13 -4.46
N MET A 71 -27.83 14.17 -3.63
CA MET A 71 -28.70 13.30 -2.84
C MET A 71 -29.03 13.87 -1.45
N GLY A 72 -28.49 15.06 -1.10
CA GLY A 72 -28.65 15.66 0.22
C GLY A 72 -27.81 15.01 1.32
N PHE A 73 -26.73 14.33 0.94
CA PHE A 73 -25.80 13.66 1.85
C PHE A 73 -24.36 14.16 1.63
N ASP A 74 -23.99 15.23 2.33
CA ASP A 74 -22.69 15.94 2.13
C ASP A 74 -21.45 15.19 2.64
N GLY A 75 -21.62 14.01 3.25
CA GLY A 75 -20.54 13.22 3.83
C GLY A 75 -20.09 12.03 2.97
N LEU A 76 -20.58 11.90 1.73
CA LEU A 76 -20.24 10.76 0.89
C LEU A 76 -18.80 10.87 0.37
N SER A 77 -17.98 9.94 0.78
CA SER A 77 -16.56 9.81 0.41
C SER A 77 -16.16 8.35 0.31
N LEU A 78 -15.07 8.07 -0.35
CA LEU A 78 -14.51 6.71 -0.41
C LEU A 78 -14.15 6.21 1.00
N SER A 79 -13.60 7.10 1.83
CA SER A 79 -13.31 6.82 3.24
C SER A 79 -14.57 6.44 4.03
N TYR A 80 -15.69 7.15 3.82
CA TYR A 80 -16.98 6.82 4.44
C TYR A 80 -17.49 5.44 4.01
N LEU A 81 -17.44 5.16 2.71
CA LEU A 81 -17.88 3.87 2.15
C LEU A 81 -17.03 2.71 2.70
N PHE A 82 -15.72 2.88 2.76
CA PHE A 82 -14.84 1.90 3.38
C PHE A 82 -15.08 1.78 4.89
N GLY A 83 -15.39 2.88 5.57
CA GLY A 83 -15.80 2.87 6.97
C GLY A 83 -16.96 1.94 7.20
N LEU A 84 -18.00 2.04 6.39
CA LEU A 84 -19.16 1.13 6.44
C LEU A 84 -18.78 -0.32 6.09
N PHE A 85 -18.00 -0.50 5.03
CA PHE A 85 -17.59 -1.83 4.59
C PHE A 85 -16.75 -2.58 5.64
N PHE A 86 -15.82 -1.87 6.28
CA PHE A 86 -14.95 -2.44 7.31
C PHE A 86 -15.55 -2.41 8.72
N TYR A 87 -16.72 -1.81 8.90
CA TYR A 87 -17.39 -1.73 10.21
C TYR A 87 -17.55 -3.10 10.90
N PRO A 88 -18.09 -4.15 10.22
CA PRO A 88 -18.22 -5.47 10.84
C PRO A 88 -16.85 -6.08 11.21
N LEU A 89 -15.84 -5.86 10.37
CA LEU A 89 -14.49 -6.34 10.62
C LEU A 89 -13.89 -5.63 11.84
N SER A 90 -14.07 -4.32 11.97
CA SER A 90 -13.63 -3.53 13.12
C SER A 90 -14.23 -4.07 14.43
N TRP A 91 -15.51 -4.42 14.40
CA TRP A 91 -16.18 -5.04 15.53
C TRP A 91 -15.59 -6.42 15.86
N CYS A 92 -15.36 -7.27 14.87
CA CYS A 92 -14.73 -8.59 15.05
C CYS A 92 -13.31 -8.50 15.64
N MET A 93 -12.58 -7.42 15.33
CA MET A 93 -11.24 -7.16 15.88
C MET A 93 -11.25 -6.68 17.33
N GLY A 94 -12.43 -6.43 17.91
CA GLY A 94 -12.59 -6.01 19.30
C GLY A 94 -12.32 -4.52 19.53
N VAL A 95 -12.49 -3.70 18.50
CA VAL A 95 -12.48 -2.23 18.60
C VAL A 95 -13.68 -1.75 19.39
N ASP A 96 -13.52 -0.71 20.19
CA ASP A 96 -14.59 -0.14 20.99
C ASP A 96 -15.70 0.41 20.10
N SER A 97 -16.96 0.22 20.50
CA SER A 97 -18.12 0.52 19.68
C SER A 97 -18.21 1.98 19.21
N ALA A 98 -17.69 2.92 19.99
CA ALA A 98 -17.60 4.33 19.61
C ALA A 98 -16.62 4.61 18.46
N ASP A 99 -15.61 3.76 18.29
CA ASP A 99 -14.49 3.95 17.37
C ASP A 99 -14.62 3.14 16.08
N LEU A 100 -15.64 2.27 15.95
CA LEU A 100 -15.79 1.31 14.85
C LEU A 100 -15.76 1.99 13.46
N MET A 101 -16.44 3.12 13.34
CA MET A 101 -16.51 3.86 12.07
C MET A 101 -15.16 4.47 11.72
N THR A 102 -14.52 5.15 12.65
CA THR A 102 -13.19 5.77 12.47
C THR A 102 -12.15 4.72 12.16
N PHE A 103 -12.16 3.60 12.89
CA PHE A 103 -11.25 2.49 12.63
C PHE A 103 -11.48 1.87 11.23
N GLY A 104 -12.73 1.68 10.83
CA GLY A 104 -13.09 1.21 9.49
C GLY A 104 -12.61 2.16 8.39
N GLN A 105 -12.70 3.46 8.61
CA GLN A 105 -12.16 4.49 7.71
C GLN A 105 -10.64 4.39 7.59
N LEU A 106 -9.92 4.19 8.69
CA LEU A 106 -8.46 3.98 8.69
C LEU A 106 -8.06 2.75 7.89
N LEU A 107 -8.78 1.62 8.06
CA LEU A 107 -8.57 0.43 7.26
C LEU A 107 -8.84 0.69 5.78
N GLY A 108 -9.89 1.45 5.47
CA GLY A 108 -10.23 1.87 4.12
C GLY A 108 -9.14 2.72 3.47
N THR A 109 -8.64 3.72 4.18
CA THR A 109 -7.51 4.56 3.74
C THR A 109 -6.27 3.70 3.47
N LYS A 110 -5.97 2.75 4.38
CA LYS A 110 -4.86 1.81 4.19
C LYS A 110 -5.01 1.03 2.89
N VAL A 111 -6.17 0.46 2.63
CA VAL A 111 -6.41 -0.39 1.45
C VAL A 111 -6.45 0.44 0.17
N ALA A 112 -7.12 1.58 0.19
CA ALA A 112 -7.31 2.42 -0.99
C ALA A 112 -6.04 3.20 -1.38
N ILE A 113 -5.35 3.76 -0.40
CA ILE A 113 -4.16 4.60 -0.61
C ILE A 113 -2.91 3.83 -0.19
N ASN A 114 -2.55 3.91 1.09
CA ASN A 114 -1.45 3.16 1.70
C ASN A 114 -1.47 3.30 3.22
N GLU A 115 -0.61 2.53 3.89
CA GLU A 115 -0.43 2.54 5.33
C GLU A 115 0.13 3.87 5.85
N PHE A 116 0.99 4.55 5.09
CA PHE A 116 1.59 5.82 5.52
C PHE A 116 0.52 6.89 5.76
N VAL A 117 -0.38 7.08 4.79
CA VAL A 117 -1.50 8.03 4.92
C VAL A 117 -2.42 7.60 6.06
N ALA A 118 -2.73 6.30 6.17
CA ALA A 118 -3.56 5.79 7.25
C ALA A 118 -2.94 6.02 8.65
N PHE A 119 -1.61 5.96 8.79
CA PHE A 119 -0.93 6.31 10.05
C PHE A 119 -0.96 7.81 10.36
N VAL A 120 -0.89 8.67 9.33
CA VAL A 120 -1.08 10.12 9.53
C VAL A 120 -2.49 10.39 10.02
N ASP A 121 -3.51 9.77 9.41
CA ASP A 121 -4.90 9.87 9.83
C ASP A 121 -5.12 9.31 11.25
N LEU A 122 -4.47 8.18 11.58
CA LEU A 122 -4.49 7.62 12.94
C LEU A 122 -3.89 8.60 13.95
N GLY A 123 -2.81 9.30 13.60
CA GLY A 123 -2.21 10.33 14.45
C GLY A 123 -3.21 11.42 14.81
N ALA A 124 -4.01 11.88 13.86
CA ALA A 124 -5.07 12.87 14.07
C ALA A 124 -6.26 12.27 14.88
N ALA A 125 -6.68 11.04 14.54
CA ALA A 125 -7.81 10.38 15.19
C ALA A 125 -7.50 9.88 16.61
N SER A 126 -6.25 9.61 16.94
CA SER A 126 -5.82 9.03 18.22
C SER A 126 -6.22 9.88 19.44
N ALA A 127 -6.39 11.19 19.24
CA ALA A 127 -6.83 12.10 20.31
C ALA A 127 -8.29 11.85 20.77
N THR A 128 -9.12 11.26 19.90
CA THR A 128 -10.54 11.00 20.15
C THR A 128 -10.86 9.52 20.33
N MET A 129 -9.98 8.63 19.86
CA MET A 129 -10.13 7.18 20.00
C MET A 129 -9.68 6.68 21.37
N SER A 130 -10.24 5.57 21.79
CA SER A 130 -9.80 4.91 23.03
C SER A 130 -8.36 4.38 22.88
N PRO A 131 -7.58 4.28 23.98
CA PRO A 131 -6.23 3.71 23.94
C PRO A 131 -6.19 2.27 23.37
N ARG A 132 -7.23 1.49 23.64
CA ARG A 132 -7.37 0.12 23.12
C ARG A 132 -7.56 0.13 21.61
N SER A 133 -8.51 0.94 21.11
CA SER A 133 -8.78 1.07 19.67
C SER A 133 -7.56 1.59 18.92
N THR A 134 -6.84 2.56 19.49
CA THR A 134 -5.59 3.09 18.92
C THR A 134 -4.51 2.03 18.85
N ALA A 135 -4.34 1.21 19.89
CA ALA A 135 -3.38 0.11 19.88
C ALA A 135 -3.73 -0.93 18.81
N ILE A 136 -5.00 -1.35 18.70
CA ILE A 136 -5.47 -2.27 17.67
C ILE A 136 -5.23 -1.68 16.29
N ALA A 137 -5.54 -0.39 16.07
CA ALA A 137 -5.31 0.31 14.81
C ALA A 137 -3.84 0.31 14.43
N THR A 138 -2.95 0.59 15.38
CA THR A 138 -1.50 0.59 15.12
C THR A 138 -1.01 -0.74 14.54
N TYR A 139 -1.45 -1.86 15.10
CA TYR A 139 -1.09 -3.17 14.57
C TYR A 139 -1.83 -3.53 13.27
N ALA A 140 -3.10 -3.18 13.16
CA ALA A 140 -3.91 -3.47 11.97
C ALA A 140 -3.43 -2.71 10.72
N LEU A 141 -2.89 -1.51 10.90
CA LEU A 141 -2.33 -0.72 9.81
C LEU A 141 -0.94 -1.19 9.39
N CYS A 142 -0.21 -1.91 10.26
CA CYS A 142 1.07 -2.52 9.87
C CYS A 142 0.84 -3.55 8.77
N GLY A 143 1.42 -3.33 7.62
CA GLY A 143 1.35 -4.29 6.54
C GLY A 143 1.15 -3.63 5.18
N PHE A 144 2.00 -4.02 4.25
CA PHE A 144 2.06 -3.48 2.89
C PHE A 144 0.98 -4.14 2.00
N ALA A 145 -0.29 -3.85 2.29
CA ALA A 145 -1.45 -4.43 1.61
C ALA A 145 -2.42 -3.32 1.17
N ASN A 146 -2.12 -2.70 0.03
CA ASN A 146 -2.91 -1.64 -0.58
C ASN A 146 -2.81 -1.68 -2.11
N PHE A 147 -3.75 -1.02 -2.79
CA PHE A 147 -3.77 -0.99 -4.25
C PHE A 147 -2.56 -0.28 -4.85
N SER A 148 -2.04 0.76 -4.20
CA SER A 148 -0.85 1.47 -4.68
C SER A 148 0.40 0.61 -4.63
N SER A 149 0.50 -0.32 -3.66
CA SER A 149 1.65 -1.21 -3.53
C SER A 149 1.77 -2.19 -4.70
N ILE A 150 0.68 -2.54 -5.38
CA ILE A 150 0.72 -3.32 -6.61
C ILE A 150 1.52 -2.56 -7.67
N GLY A 151 1.20 -1.29 -7.90
CA GLY A 151 1.94 -0.43 -8.83
C GLY A 151 3.40 -0.24 -8.44
N ILE A 152 3.66 -0.03 -7.14
CA ILE A 152 5.01 0.12 -6.59
C ILE A 152 5.83 -1.16 -6.81
N GLN A 153 5.26 -2.33 -6.53
CA GLN A 153 5.93 -3.61 -6.71
C GLN A 153 6.22 -3.88 -8.20
N ILE A 154 5.24 -3.68 -9.08
CA ILE A 154 5.44 -3.81 -10.52
C ILE A 154 6.54 -2.84 -10.99
N GLY A 155 6.50 -1.58 -10.58
CA GLY A 155 7.51 -0.58 -10.93
C GLY A 155 8.90 -0.92 -10.39
N GLY A 156 8.99 -1.29 -9.12
CA GLY A 156 10.23 -1.64 -8.44
C GLY A 156 10.88 -2.90 -9.02
N ILE A 157 10.13 -3.99 -9.11
CA ILE A 157 10.64 -5.26 -9.65
C ILE A 157 10.97 -5.13 -11.14
N SER A 158 10.17 -4.37 -11.89
CA SER A 158 10.44 -4.13 -13.32
C SER A 158 11.72 -3.32 -13.58
N SER A 159 12.19 -2.53 -12.62
CA SER A 159 13.46 -1.84 -12.75
C SER A 159 14.66 -2.79 -12.64
N ILE A 160 14.49 -3.90 -11.89
CA ILE A 160 15.51 -4.94 -11.70
C ILE A 160 15.40 -6.03 -12.77
N ALA A 161 14.18 -6.39 -13.16
CA ALA A 161 13.88 -7.44 -14.14
C ALA A 161 12.87 -6.95 -15.20
N PRO A 162 13.28 -6.07 -16.14
CA PRO A 162 12.36 -5.45 -17.12
C PRO A 162 11.61 -6.45 -17.99
N GLN A 163 12.24 -7.57 -18.31
CA GLN A 163 11.68 -8.66 -19.13
C GLN A 163 10.49 -9.37 -18.46
N ARG A 164 10.34 -9.27 -17.14
CA ARG A 164 9.26 -9.91 -16.37
C ARG A 164 8.09 -8.97 -16.04
N ARG A 165 8.12 -7.73 -16.53
CA ARG A 165 7.09 -6.72 -16.23
C ARG A 165 5.67 -7.16 -16.62
N SER A 166 5.52 -7.77 -17.80
CA SER A 166 4.21 -8.25 -18.29
C SER A 166 3.66 -9.38 -17.42
N GLU A 167 4.52 -10.24 -16.94
CA GLU A 167 4.20 -11.36 -16.06
C GLU A 167 3.73 -10.86 -14.68
N LEU A 168 4.45 -9.88 -14.12
CA LEU A 168 4.09 -9.24 -12.85
C LEU A 168 2.76 -8.48 -12.89
N ALA A 169 2.39 -7.96 -14.07
CA ALA A 169 1.12 -7.26 -14.25
C ALA A 169 -0.09 -8.19 -14.42
N MET A 170 0.14 -9.50 -14.66
CA MET A 170 -0.90 -10.51 -14.82
C MET A 170 -1.23 -11.27 -13.52
N ILE A 171 -0.38 -11.17 -12.50
CA ILE A 171 -0.57 -11.78 -11.17
C ILE A 171 -1.37 -10.84 -10.27
#